data_2162af7731dc19bd4d236a4fb757179b
#
_entry.id   2162af7731dc19bd4d236a4fb757179b
#
_cell.length_a   1.000
_cell.length_b   1.000
_cell.length_c   1.000
_cell.angle_alpha   90.00
_cell.angle_beta   90.00
_cell.angle_gamma   90.00
#
_symmetry.space_group_name_H-M   'P 1'
#
loop_
_entity.id
_entity.type
_entity.pdbx_description
1 polymer ?
#
loop_
_entity_poly.entity_id
_entity_poly.type
_entity_poly.pdbx_seq_one_letter_code
_entity_poly.pdbx_strand_id
1 'polypeptide(L)'
;MELQILTPDMMEVTKGQDLVFEVEAFLEEGFEFRRNVINGKLEMRFKDEDVWRTLSDEVLNTIVIRAREQGVGGDSSPRKVIEEYLHSMAVSNYNPIANYLDGIGEWDGSDHVSSLFNRLPGVSDEMKAYLRIWLRSMVAHWLQMDTLHGNECVPVLIGEQGCGKSTFCNRLLPPELRSYFFDHISFSNRFDLEMALTHALLVNIDEFNVMTPSQMAKLKQNLSKVKVNSRPIFGRTTEDRPRYSSFIATTNERHPLCDPTGSRRFLCIEIPSGEFIDNESPIDYAQLYAQILHELSLLGTRYWFTRDEENRIQELNSAFMKTDDIDMMIASSFDLENSESQGQWMSGNEVVNVLCRNYSQLKADSGLKLRLGKALRYLGCKAKHTKRGQEYLLTTRK
;
A
#
# COMPACT_ATOMS: atom_id res chain seq x y z
N MET A 1 -44.39 -23.16 35.74
CA MET A 1 -43.13 -23.93 35.72
C MET A 1 -42.03 -22.96 36.06
N GLU A 2 -41.72 -22.85 37.35
CA GLU A 2 -40.72 -21.90 37.86
C GLU A 2 -39.32 -22.42 37.46
N LEU A 3 -38.57 -21.62 36.74
CA LEU A 3 -37.15 -21.85 36.52
C LEU A 3 -36.43 -21.61 37.86
N GLN A 4 -36.08 -22.69 38.56
CA GLN A 4 -35.14 -22.59 39.69
C GLN A 4 -33.77 -22.14 39.15
N ILE A 5 -33.39 -20.93 39.50
CA ILE A 5 -32.02 -20.42 39.33
C ILE A 5 -31.17 -21.17 40.36
N LEU A 6 -30.39 -22.15 39.89
CA LEU A 6 -29.39 -22.82 40.73
C LEU A 6 -28.31 -21.79 41.13
N THR A 7 -28.09 -21.66 42.42
CA THR A 7 -26.99 -20.88 42.94
C THR A 7 -25.65 -21.59 42.66
N PRO A 8 -24.52 -20.89 42.52
CA PRO A 8 -23.21 -21.48 42.20
C PRO A 8 -22.75 -22.59 43.12
N ASP A 9 -23.18 -22.59 44.39
CA ASP A 9 -22.86 -23.63 45.39
C ASP A 9 -23.57 -24.98 45.23
N MET A 10 -24.45 -25.14 44.22
CA MET A 10 -25.21 -26.36 44.01
C MET A 10 -24.82 -27.16 42.76
N MET A 11 -23.79 -26.72 42.00
CA MET A 11 -23.28 -27.47 40.87
C MET A 11 -22.18 -28.44 41.33
N GLU A 12 -22.40 -29.77 41.21
CA GLU A 12 -21.28 -30.71 41.23
C GLU A 12 -20.37 -30.42 40.03
N VAL A 13 -19.18 -29.90 40.30
CA VAL A 13 -18.20 -29.61 39.27
C VAL A 13 -17.65 -30.92 38.72
N THR A 14 -17.77 -31.14 37.42
CA THR A 14 -17.21 -32.32 36.77
C THR A 14 -15.71 -32.17 36.58
N LYS A 15 -14.93 -33.29 36.49
CA LYS A 15 -13.47 -33.24 36.25
C LYS A 15 -13.07 -32.38 35.05
N GLY A 16 -13.96 -32.25 34.05
CA GLY A 16 -13.68 -31.37 32.88
C GLY A 16 -13.90 -29.90 33.17
N GLN A 17 -14.81 -29.54 34.08
CA GLN A 17 -15.03 -28.18 34.57
C GLN A 17 -13.89 -27.72 35.49
N ASP A 18 -13.41 -28.64 36.35
CA ASP A 18 -12.23 -28.35 37.20
C ASP A 18 -11.02 -27.91 36.34
N LEU A 19 -10.72 -28.64 35.26
CA LEU A 19 -9.61 -28.33 34.38
C LEU A 19 -9.76 -26.93 33.72
N VAL A 20 -10.98 -26.54 33.32
CA VAL A 20 -11.22 -25.22 32.71
C VAL A 20 -10.93 -24.13 33.73
N PHE A 21 -11.47 -24.23 34.96
CA PHE A 21 -11.25 -23.25 36.01
C PHE A 21 -9.77 -23.16 36.43
N GLU A 22 -9.07 -24.30 36.55
CA GLU A 22 -7.63 -24.29 36.85
C GLU A 22 -6.81 -23.61 35.76
N VAL A 23 -7.12 -23.85 34.50
CA VAL A 23 -6.43 -23.22 33.35
C VAL A 23 -6.73 -21.73 33.30
N GLU A 24 -7.99 -21.31 33.45
CA GLU A 24 -8.35 -19.89 33.46
C GLU A 24 -7.64 -19.16 34.61
N ALA A 25 -7.67 -19.68 35.82
CA ALA A 25 -6.99 -19.10 36.99
C ALA A 25 -5.47 -18.97 36.77
N PHE A 26 -4.83 -20.02 36.22
CA PHE A 26 -3.41 -20.02 35.88
C PHE A 26 -3.06 -18.96 34.84
N LEU A 27 -3.87 -18.86 33.76
CA LEU A 27 -3.64 -17.89 32.71
C LEU A 27 -3.85 -16.45 33.20
N GLU A 28 -4.94 -16.23 33.95
CA GLU A 28 -5.27 -14.91 34.51
C GLU A 28 -4.28 -14.45 35.59
N GLU A 29 -3.67 -15.37 36.34
CA GLU A 29 -2.67 -14.99 37.36
C GLU A 29 -1.34 -14.59 36.71
N GLY A 30 -0.86 -15.34 35.69
CA GLY A 30 0.50 -15.21 35.17
C GLY A 30 0.65 -14.37 33.90
N PHE A 31 -0.43 -14.19 33.16
CA PHE A 31 -0.33 -13.69 31.79
C PHE A 31 -1.39 -12.64 31.48
N GLU A 32 -1.08 -11.81 30.47
CA GLU A 32 -2.05 -10.99 29.76
C GLU A 32 -2.01 -11.34 28.27
N PHE A 33 -3.19 -11.37 27.66
CA PHE A 33 -3.35 -11.70 26.25
C PHE A 33 -4.14 -10.63 25.55
N ARG A 34 -3.78 -10.37 24.28
CA ARG A 34 -4.55 -9.51 23.39
C ARG A 34 -4.50 -10.00 21.96
N ARG A 35 -5.54 -9.70 21.20
CA ARG A 35 -5.61 -10.01 19.78
C ARG A 35 -5.47 -8.75 18.96
N ASN A 36 -4.40 -8.67 18.18
CA ASN A 36 -4.13 -7.56 17.29
C ASN A 36 -5.11 -7.58 16.10
N VAL A 37 -5.96 -6.55 15.99
CA VAL A 37 -7.02 -6.51 14.97
C VAL A 37 -6.48 -6.27 13.55
N ILE A 38 -5.27 -5.71 13.40
CA ILE A 38 -4.66 -5.45 12.09
C ILE A 38 -4.15 -6.76 11.47
N ASN A 39 -3.31 -7.49 12.19
CA ASN A 39 -2.63 -8.68 11.67
C ASN A 39 -3.23 -10.01 12.16
N GLY A 40 -4.25 -9.96 13.02
CA GLY A 40 -4.93 -11.14 13.57
C GLY A 40 -4.10 -11.97 14.54
N LYS A 41 -2.86 -11.55 14.86
CA LYS A 41 -1.97 -12.29 15.75
C LYS A 41 -2.39 -12.14 17.20
N LEU A 42 -2.23 -13.23 17.94
CA LEU A 42 -2.28 -13.20 19.39
C LEU A 42 -0.95 -12.68 19.95
N GLU A 43 -1.03 -11.82 20.91
CA GLU A 43 0.12 -11.28 21.65
C GLU A 43 -0.08 -11.58 23.13
N MET A 44 1.02 -11.83 23.84
CA MET A 44 1.03 -12.09 25.25
C MET A 44 2.15 -11.31 25.95
N ARG A 45 1.96 -11.02 27.23
CA ARG A 45 3.03 -10.63 28.13
C ARG A 45 2.87 -11.35 29.47
N PHE A 46 3.97 -11.51 30.19
CA PHE A 46 3.90 -11.87 31.60
C PHE A 46 3.42 -10.65 32.41
N LYS A 47 2.63 -10.86 33.46
CA LYS A 47 2.10 -9.75 34.25
C LYS A 47 3.18 -8.91 34.96
N ASP A 48 4.33 -9.51 35.21
CA ASP A 48 5.51 -8.86 35.77
C ASP A 48 6.43 -8.19 34.75
N GLU A 49 6.08 -8.25 33.45
CA GLU A 49 6.84 -7.65 32.36
C GLU A 49 5.99 -6.67 31.53
N ASP A 50 6.63 -5.63 30.99
CA ASP A 50 5.97 -4.66 30.10
C ASP A 50 6.12 -4.98 28.61
N VAL A 51 6.74 -6.13 28.28
CA VAL A 51 7.08 -6.49 26.91
C VAL A 51 6.06 -7.43 26.31
N TRP A 52 5.29 -6.94 25.32
CA TRP A 52 4.41 -7.78 24.53
C TRP A 52 5.18 -8.60 23.50
N ARG A 53 4.83 -9.88 23.36
CA ARG A 53 5.42 -10.84 22.41
C ARG A 53 4.33 -11.49 21.59
N THR A 54 4.62 -11.75 20.31
CA THR A 54 3.71 -12.57 19.50
C THR A 54 3.66 -13.99 20.08
N LEU A 55 2.47 -14.54 20.22
CA LEU A 55 2.25 -15.92 20.65
C LEU A 55 2.67 -16.88 19.53
N SER A 56 3.92 -17.34 19.58
CA SER A 56 4.44 -18.41 18.71
C SER A 56 4.15 -19.78 19.33
N ASP A 57 4.39 -20.85 18.55
CA ASP A 57 4.30 -22.21 19.08
C ASP A 57 5.27 -22.45 20.24
N GLU A 58 6.44 -21.83 20.22
CA GLU A 58 7.43 -21.89 21.30
C GLU A 58 6.89 -21.25 22.59
N VAL A 59 6.27 -20.08 22.47
CA VAL A 59 5.66 -19.37 23.60
C VAL A 59 4.48 -20.19 24.14
N LEU A 60 3.62 -20.71 23.27
CA LEU A 60 2.50 -21.56 23.68
C LEU A 60 2.99 -22.82 24.41
N ASN A 61 4.02 -23.49 23.88
CA ASN A 61 4.61 -24.67 24.53
C ASN A 61 5.19 -24.31 25.92
N THR A 62 5.79 -23.14 26.07
CA THR A 62 6.31 -22.65 27.35
C THR A 62 5.19 -22.44 28.35
N ILE A 63 4.06 -21.86 27.93
CA ILE A 63 2.88 -21.69 28.79
C ILE A 63 2.34 -23.07 29.24
N VAL A 64 2.22 -24.02 28.32
CA VAL A 64 1.74 -25.40 28.63
C VAL A 64 2.68 -26.12 29.60
N ILE A 65 4.00 -25.96 29.45
CA ILE A 65 4.98 -26.55 30.35
C ILE A 65 4.83 -25.95 31.76
N ARG A 66 4.76 -24.62 31.87
CA ARG A 66 4.57 -23.94 33.16
C ARG A 66 3.26 -24.34 33.86
N ALA A 67 2.17 -24.50 33.10
CA ALA A 67 0.91 -24.99 33.63
C ALA A 67 1.07 -26.38 34.26
N ARG A 68 1.76 -27.29 33.58
CA ARG A 68 2.05 -28.65 34.10
C ARG A 68 2.96 -28.62 35.35
N GLU A 69 4.00 -27.77 35.34
CA GLU A 69 4.91 -27.62 36.50
C GLU A 69 4.15 -27.13 37.73
N GLN A 70 3.09 -26.34 37.56
CA GLN A 70 2.21 -25.89 38.66
C GLN A 70 1.09 -26.87 39.00
N GLY A 71 1.05 -28.03 38.33
CA GLY A 71 0.06 -29.06 38.62
C GLY A 71 -1.31 -28.86 37.94
N VAL A 72 -1.43 -27.87 37.06
CA VAL A 72 -2.69 -27.57 36.34
C VAL A 72 -3.09 -28.77 35.47
N GLY A 73 -4.28 -29.28 35.71
CA GLY A 73 -4.87 -30.40 34.99
C GLY A 73 -4.49 -31.80 35.52
N GLY A 74 -3.61 -31.94 36.51
CA GLY A 74 -3.20 -33.20 37.07
C GLY A 74 -2.70 -34.18 36.00
N ASP A 75 -3.41 -35.33 35.84
CA ASP A 75 -3.08 -36.31 34.80
C ASP A 75 -3.54 -35.91 33.37
N SER A 76 -4.34 -34.86 33.24
CA SER A 76 -4.87 -34.37 31.95
C SER A 76 -3.96 -33.29 31.35
N SER A 77 -3.83 -33.23 30.01
CA SER A 77 -3.08 -32.14 29.36
C SER A 77 -3.88 -30.85 29.32
N PRO A 78 -3.37 -29.73 29.88
CA PRO A 78 -4.08 -28.46 29.82
C PRO A 78 -4.05 -27.79 28.44
N ARG A 79 -3.24 -28.29 27.48
CA ARG A 79 -2.97 -27.66 26.20
C ARG A 79 -4.23 -27.27 25.44
N LYS A 80 -5.18 -28.19 25.30
CA LYS A 80 -6.38 -27.96 24.50
C LYS A 80 -7.25 -26.83 25.09
N VAL A 81 -7.38 -26.82 26.40
CA VAL A 81 -8.15 -25.78 27.12
C VAL A 81 -7.45 -24.42 27.00
N ILE A 82 -6.10 -24.38 27.10
CA ILE A 82 -5.31 -23.17 26.85
C ILE A 82 -5.55 -22.65 25.42
N GLU A 83 -5.50 -23.52 24.42
CA GLU A 83 -5.74 -23.13 23.02
C GLU A 83 -7.20 -22.63 22.82
N GLU A 84 -8.19 -23.27 23.44
CA GLU A 84 -9.58 -22.83 23.42
C GLU A 84 -9.77 -21.46 24.08
N TYR A 85 -9.16 -21.21 25.22
CA TYR A 85 -9.15 -19.91 25.90
C TYR A 85 -8.55 -18.82 25.01
N LEU A 86 -7.38 -19.07 24.43
CA LEU A 86 -6.68 -18.13 23.56
C LEU A 86 -7.45 -17.74 22.29
N HIS A 87 -8.33 -18.63 21.82
CA HIS A 87 -9.20 -18.40 20.67
C HIS A 87 -10.63 -17.97 21.04
N SER A 88 -10.90 -17.81 22.33
CA SER A 88 -12.20 -17.36 22.83
C SER A 88 -12.34 -15.83 22.84
N MET A 89 -13.51 -15.37 23.26
CA MET A 89 -13.79 -13.94 23.49
C MET A 89 -13.17 -13.41 24.81
N ALA A 90 -12.58 -14.28 25.63
CA ALA A 90 -11.85 -13.87 26.83
C ALA A 90 -10.61 -13.04 26.49
N VAL A 91 -10.02 -13.27 25.33
CA VAL A 91 -8.88 -12.46 24.84
C VAL A 91 -9.38 -11.17 24.20
N SER A 92 -9.02 -10.03 24.80
CA SER A 92 -9.41 -8.71 24.35
C SER A 92 -8.82 -8.36 22.98
N ASN A 93 -9.56 -7.57 22.20
CA ASN A 93 -9.04 -7.01 20.96
C ASN A 93 -8.13 -5.80 21.26
N TYR A 94 -7.05 -5.70 20.51
CA TYR A 94 -6.09 -4.59 20.56
C TYR A 94 -5.96 -3.95 19.19
N ASN A 95 -6.24 -2.67 19.10
CA ASN A 95 -6.02 -1.88 17.90
C ASN A 95 -4.77 -1.01 18.07
N PRO A 96 -3.64 -1.34 17.44
CA PRO A 96 -2.39 -0.57 17.57
C PRO A 96 -2.51 0.85 17.05
N ILE A 97 -3.36 1.09 16.03
CA ILE A 97 -3.59 2.43 15.48
C ILE A 97 -4.33 3.28 16.51
N ALA A 98 -5.47 2.79 17.02
CA ALA A 98 -6.25 3.52 18.01
C ALA A 98 -5.40 3.79 19.26
N ASN A 99 -4.69 2.77 19.77
CA ASN A 99 -3.82 2.92 20.93
C ASN A 99 -2.72 3.99 20.73
N TYR A 100 -2.14 4.08 19.52
CA TYR A 100 -1.16 5.12 19.21
C TYR A 100 -1.82 6.50 19.13
N LEU A 101 -2.91 6.63 18.35
CA LEU A 101 -3.56 7.91 18.09
C LEU A 101 -4.26 8.50 19.33
N ASP A 102 -4.78 7.66 20.23
CA ASP A 102 -5.38 8.10 21.50
C ASP A 102 -4.32 8.68 22.46
N GLY A 103 -3.05 8.31 22.28
CA GLY A 103 -1.95 8.73 23.15
C GLY A 103 -1.18 9.98 22.70
N ILE A 104 -1.41 10.53 21.50
CA ILE A 104 -0.55 11.60 20.94
C ILE A 104 -0.87 13.02 21.42
N GLY A 105 -2.00 13.26 22.08
CA GLY A 105 -2.40 14.58 22.55
C GLY A 105 -2.96 15.51 21.48
N GLU A 106 -3.10 16.80 21.83
CA GLU A 106 -3.63 17.83 20.95
C GLU A 106 -2.54 18.43 20.04
N TRP A 107 -2.96 18.89 18.86
CA TRP A 107 -2.08 19.58 17.91
C TRP A 107 -1.67 20.97 18.42
N ASP A 108 -0.40 21.32 18.30
CA ASP A 108 0.21 22.58 18.74
C ASP A 108 -0.05 23.78 17.82
N GLY A 109 -0.72 23.57 16.67
CA GLY A 109 -1.01 24.61 15.67
C GLY A 109 0.09 24.80 14.63
N SER A 110 1.24 24.11 14.73
CA SER A 110 2.37 24.23 13.79
C SER A 110 2.19 23.31 12.57
N ASP A 111 2.74 23.67 11.40
CA ASP A 111 2.62 22.85 10.18
C ASP A 111 3.71 21.78 10.09
N HIS A 112 3.48 20.67 10.77
CA HIS A 112 4.36 19.50 10.78
C HIS A 112 4.32 18.71 9.47
N VAL A 113 3.18 18.75 8.75
CA VAL A 113 3.03 18.06 7.45
C VAL A 113 3.92 18.73 6.40
N SER A 114 3.91 20.05 6.30
CA SER A 114 4.84 20.77 5.41
C SER A 114 6.29 20.55 5.81
N SER A 115 6.60 20.52 7.11
CA SER A 115 7.94 20.22 7.62
C SER A 115 8.41 18.84 7.21
N LEU A 116 7.52 17.83 7.21
CA LEU A 116 7.82 16.49 6.73
C LEU A 116 8.18 16.48 5.24
N PHE A 117 7.38 17.11 4.39
CA PHE A 117 7.59 17.06 2.94
C PHE A 117 8.65 18.05 2.44
N ASN A 118 9.03 19.05 3.22
CA ASN A 118 10.20 19.90 2.95
C ASN A 118 11.54 19.13 3.01
N ARG A 119 11.55 17.90 3.55
CA ARG A 119 12.71 17.00 3.53
C ARG A 119 13.03 16.43 2.15
N LEU A 120 12.07 16.52 1.21
CA LEU A 120 12.21 16.07 -0.16
C LEU A 120 12.78 17.22 -0.99
N PRO A 121 14.05 17.16 -1.43
CA PRO A 121 14.63 18.22 -2.25
C PRO A 121 13.85 18.39 -3.56
N GLY A 122 13.71 19.64 -4.02
CA GLY A 122 13.06 19.95 -5.30
C GLY A 122 11.54 19.78 -5.34
N VAL A 123 10.89 19.38 -4.25
CA VAL A 123 9.44 19.22 -4.22
C VAL A 123 8.73 20.58 -4.29
N SER A 124 7.81 20.75 -5.25
CA SER A 124 7.02 21.97 -5.41
C SER A 124 5.93 22.10 -4.35
N ASP A 125 5.45 23.34 -4.09
CA ASP A 125 4.34 23.55 -3.15
C ASP A 125 3.04 22.90 -3.63
N GLU A 126 2.81 22.84 -4.95
CA GLU A 126 1.68 22.09 -5.54
C GLU A 126 1.78 20.59 -5.17
N MET A 127 2.96 20.00 -5.31
CA MET A 127 3.17 18.59 -4.98
C MET A 127 3.05 18.32 -3.46
N LYS A 128 3.53 19.26 -2.61
CA LYS A 128 3.33 19.18 -1.15
C LYS A 128 1.84 19.18 -0.77
N ALA A 129 1.03 20.00 -1.46
CA ALA A 129 -0.42 20.00 -1.24
C ALA A 129 -1.04 18.63 -1.59
N TYR A 130 -0.61 17.99 -2.67
CA TYR A 130 -1.06 16.64 -3.04
C TYR A 130 -0.58 15.58 -2.04
N LEU A 131 0.67 15.65 -1.60
CA LEU A 131 1.21 14.77 -0.57
C LEU A 131 0.45 14.90 0.77
N ARG A 132 -0.01 16.12 1.10
CA ARG A 132 -0.86 16.34 2.29
C ARG A 132 -2.22 15.65 2.15
N ILE A 133 -2.85 15.71 0.96
CA ILE A 133 -4.09 14.97 0.69
C ILE A 133 -3.85 13.46 0.80
N TRP A 134 -2.78 12.96 0.23
CA TRP A 134 -2.40 11.54 0.30
C TRP A 134 -2.16 11.08 1.74
N LEU A 135 -1.46 11.87 2.56
CA LEU A 135 -1.20 11.55 3.97
C LEU A 135 -2.49 11.54 4.79
N ARG A 136 -3.39 12.52 4.58
CA ARG A 136 -4.72 12.51 5.18
C ARG A 136 -5.52 11.27 4.76
N SER A 137 -5.47 10.91 3.49
CA SER A 137 -6.13 9.71 2.98
C SER A 137 -5.58 8.44 3.65
N MET A 138 -4.28 8.35 3.88
CA MET A 138 -3.66 7.25 4.60
C MET A 138 -4.24 7.11 6.02
N VAL A 139 -4.29 8.20 6.78
CA VAL A 139 -4.83 8.19 8.15
C VAL A 139 -6.34 7.96 8.16
N ALA A 140 -7.10 8.54 7.22
CA ALA A 140 -8.53 8.27 7.08
C ALA A 140 -8.84 6.78 6.84
N HIS A 141 -7.97 6.07 6.07
CA HIS A 141 -8.04 4.63 5.92
C HIS A 141 -7.78 3.88 7.22
N TRP A 142 -6.79 4.30 8.01
CA TRP A 142 -6.53 3.70 9.32
C TRP A 142 -7.72 3.81 10.26
N LEU A 143 -8.43 4.94 10.19
CA LEU A 143 -9.60 5.25 11.00
C LEU A 143 -10.91 4.68 10.44
N GLN A 144 -10.88 4.07 9.25
CA GLN A 144 -12.09 3.56 8.58
C GLN A 144 -13.17 4.63 8.41
N MET A 145 -12.79 5.87 8.09
CA MET A 145 -13.69 7.04 8.10
C MET A 145 -14.82 6.95 7.08
N ASP A 146 -14.58 6.32 5.92
CA ASP A 146 -15.64 6.08 4.95
C ASP A 146 -15.44 4.77 4.16
N THR A 147 -16.42 4.46 3.31
CA THR A 147 -16.43 3.27 2.46
C THR A 147 -16.46 3.59 0.96
N LEU A 148 -16.33 4.86 0.58
CA LEU A 148 -16.48 5.35 -0.79
C LEU A 148 -15.13 5.71 -1.43
N HIS A 149 -14.22 6.31 -0.65
CA HIS A 149 -12.95 6.85 -1.15
C HIS A 149 -11.78 6.01 -0.67
N GLY A 150 -11.14 5.31 -1.61
CA GLY A 150 -9.86 4.64 -1.37
C GLY A 150 -8.70 5.62 -1.47
N ASN A 151 -7.55 5.32 -0.83
CA ASN A 151 -6.30 6.03 -1.14
C ASN A 151 -5.77 5.50 -2.48
N GLU A 152 -6.23 6.14 -3.58
CA GLU A 152 -5.95 5.70 -4.95
C GLU A 152 -4.61 6.21 -5.47
N CYS A 153 -4.00 7.20 -4.82
CA CYS A 153 -2.73 7.77 -5.23
C CYS A 153 -1.54 7.09 -4.55
N VAL A 154 -0.45 7.00 -5.30
CA VAL A 154 0.83 6.43 -4.89
C VAL A 154 1.93 7.48 -5.14
N PRO A 155 2.52 8.08 -4.11
CA PRO A 155 3.75 8.85 -4.28
C PRO A 155 4.87 7.97 -4.82
N VAL A 156 5.59 8.45 -5.85
CA VAL A 156 6.70 7.74 -6.48
C VAL A 156 7.95 8.60 -6.34
N LEU A 157 8.85 8.20 -5.45
CA LEU A 157 10.13 8.88 -5.26
C LEU A 157 11.13 8.42 -6.31
N ILE A 158 11.53 9.34 -7.18
CA ILE A 158 12.45 9.11 -8.29
C ILE A 158 13.79 9.76 -7.95
N GLY A 159 14.90 9.05 -8.07
CA GLY A 159 16.22 9.63 -7.79
C GLY A 159 17.32 8.58 -7.74
N GLU A 160 18.56 9.02 -7.65
CA GLU A 160 19.74 8.16 -7.64
C GLU A 160 19.72 7.13 -6.50
N GLN A 161 20.45 6.04 -6.67
CA GLN A 161 20.64 5.06 -5.62
C GLN A 161 21.35 5.71 -4.41
N GLY A 162 20.86 5.42 -3.20
CA GLY A 162 21.47 5.94 -1.97
C GLY A 162 20.99 7.34 -1.55
N CYS A 163 20.14 8.03 -2.32
CA CYS A 163 19.64 9.38 -1.92
C CYS A 163 18.61 9.36 -0.76
N GLY A 164 18.34 8.20 -0.14
CA GLY A 164 17.55 8.10 1.09
C GLY A 164 16.06 7.81 0.90
N LYS A 165 15.60 7.40 -0.31
CA LYS A 165 14.18 7.17 -0.63
C LYS A 165 13.51 6.14 0.28
N SER A 166 14.03 4.92 0.35
CA SER A 166 13.43 3.83 1.13
C SER A 166 13.45 4.12 2.63
N THR A 167 14.50 4.81 3.11
CA THR A 167 14.59 5.28 4.50
C THR A 167 13.48 6.29 4.79
N PHE A 168 13.24 7.26 3.91
CA PHE A 168 12.16 8.22 4.05
C PHE A 168 10.79 7.52 4.08
N CYS A 169 10.55 6.56 3.17
CA CYS A 169 9.29 5.80 3.16
C CYS A 169 9.03 5.08 4.50
N ASN A 170 10.03 4.43 5.07
CA ASN A 170 9.93 3.76 6.38
C ASN A 170 9.66 4.75 7.52
N ARG A 171 10.29 5.95 7.46
CA ARG A 171 10.14 7.00 8.46
C ARG A 171 8.82 7.77 8.38
N LEU A 172 7.96 7.50 7.43
CA LEU A 172 6.59 8.03 7.43
C LEU A 172 5.78 7.46 8.59
N LEU A 173 6.05 6.22 9.01
CA LEU A 173 5.40 5.64 10.18
C LEU A 173 6.17 5.92 11.48
N PRO A 174 5.47 6.22 12.59
CA PRO A 174 6.10 6.35 13.90
C PRO A 174 6.70 5.01 14.33
N PRO A 175 7.71 5.02 15.23
CA PRO A 175 8.38 3.80 15.68
C PRO A 175 7.44 2.69 16.14
N GLU A 176 6.35 3.03 16.81
CA GLU A 176 5.34 2.14 17.37
C GLU A 176 4.55 1.39 16.26
N LEU A 177 4.40 2.01 15.09
CA LEU A 177 3.66 1.47 13.96
C LEU A 177 4.56 0.95 12.83
N ARG A 178 5.88 1.05 12.94
CA ARG A 178 6.83 0.60 11.88
C ARG A 178 6.78 -0.89 11.57
N SER A 179 6.34 -1.71 12.51
CA SER A 179 6.13 -3.14 12.25
C SER A 179 5.05 -3.42 11.20
N TYR A 180 4.24 -2.42 10.86
CA TYR A 180 3.22 -2.45 9.80
C TYR A 180 3.67 -1.76 8.51
N PHE A 181 4.95 -1.42 8.39
CA PHE A 181 5.57 -1.02 7.12
C PHE A 181 6.05 -2.26 6.38
N PHE A 182 5.57 -2.42 5.15
CA PHE A 182 6.02 -3.50 4.26
C PHE A 182 6.86 -2.87 3.14
N ASP A 183 8.12 -3.28 3.03
CA ASP A 183 9.06 -2.82 2.02
C ASP A 183 9.10 -3.71 0.77
N HIS A 184 8.36 -4.82 0.79
CA HIS A 184 8.22 -5.74 -0.32
C HIS A 184 6.81 -6.30 -0.41
N ILE A 185 6.30 -6.41 -1.65
CA ILE A 185 5.00 -7.02 -1.94
C ILE A 185 5.07 -7.86 -3.22
N SER A 186 4.50 -9.06 -3.18
CA SER A 186 4.35 -9.91 -4.37
C SER A 186 2.97 -9.69 -5.02
N PHE A 187 2.94 -9.00 -6.16
CA PHE A 187 1.71 -8.87 -6.96
C PHE A 187 1.34 -10.16 -7.72
N SER A 188 2.21 -11.14 -7.77
CA SER A 188 1.97 -12.42 -8.43
C SER A 188 1.15 -13.36 -7.56
N ASN A 189 1.35 -13.30 -6.24
CA ASN A 189 0.63 -14.09 -5.25
C ASN A 189 -0.57 -13.31 -4.69
N ARG A 190 -1.78 -13.85 -4.90
CA ARG A 190 -3.01 -13.23 -4.42
C ARG A 190 -3.05 -13.14 -2.89
N PHE A 191 -2.60 -14.16 -2.20
CA PHE A 191 -2.61 -14.19 -0.73
C PHE A 191 -1.67 -13.13 -0.14
N ASP A 192 -0.45 -13.00 -0.67
CA ASP A 192 0.49 -11.97 -0.21
C ASP A 192 -0.04 -10.55 -0.44
N LEU A 193 -0.71 -10.34 -1.57
CA LEU A 193 -1.36 -9.06 -1.87
C LEU A 193 -2.51 -8.75 -0.89
N GLU A 194 -3.39 -9.72 -0.63
CA GLU A 194 -4.49 -9.56 0.34
C GLU A 194 -3.95 -9.32 1.76
N MET A 195 -2.87 -10.01 2.14
CA MET A 195 -2.16 -9.79 3.39
C MET A 195 -1.60 -8.35 3.48
N ALA A 196 -0.90 -7.89 2.45
CA ALA A 196 -0.37 -6.53 2.43
C ALA A 196 -1.48 -5.47 2.53
N LEU A 197 -2.63 -5.70 1.88
CA LEU A 197 -3.76 -4.77 1.94
C LEU A 197 -4.39 -4.66 3.33
N THR A 198 -4.43 -5.76 4.09
CA THR A 198 -5.17 -5.84 5.35
C THR A 198 -4.30 -5.81 6.60
N HIS A 199 -2.97 -6.05 6.48
CA HIS A 199 -2.04 -6.14 7.62
C HIS A 199 -0.97 -5.06 7.61
N ALA A 200 -0.73 -4.38 6.48
CA ALA A 200 0.18 -3.24 6.42
C ALA A 200 -0.58 -1.92 6.58
N LEU A 201 0.08 -0.91 7.12
CA LEU A 201 -0.37 0.47 7.14
C LEU A 201 0.20 1.27 5.97
N LEU A 202 1.44 0.96 5.59
CA LEU A 202 2.12 1.53 4.44
C LEU A 202 2.94 0.45 3.74
N VAL A 203 2.80 0.37 2.43
CA VAL A 203 3.55 -0.55 1.57
C VAL A 203 4.44 0.25 0.65
N ASN A 204 5.74 -0.02 0.68
CA ASN A 204 6.68 0.51 -0.32
C ASN A 204 6.81 -0.47 -1.49
N ILE A 205 6.58 0.04 -2.70
CA ILE A 205 6.85 -0.67 -3.94
C ILE A 205 8.25 -0.26 -4.38
N ASP A 206 9.25 -1.02 -3.95
CA ASP A 206 10.61 -0.79 -4.41
C ASP A 206 10.80 -1.21 -5.87
N GLU A 207 11.72 -0.55 -6.57
CA GLU A 207 11.96 -0.78 -8.00
C GLU A 207 10.68 -0.69 -8.86
N PHE A 208 9.86 0.32 -8.63
CA PHE A 208 8.56 0.52 -9.29
C PHE A 208 8.59 0.37 -10.82
N ASN A 209 9.69 0.73 -11.47
CA ASN A 209 9.91 0.65 -12.92
C ASN A 209 9.99 -0.79 -13.46
N VAL A 210 10.23 -1.79 -12.60
CA VAL A 210 10.34 -3.21 -12.97
C VAL A 210 8.97 -3.90 -13.03
N MET A 211 7.91 -3.25 -12.54
CA MET A 211 6.56 -3.81 -12.57
C MET A 211 6.10 -4.13 -13.98
N THR A 212 5.65 -5.36 -14.18
CA THR A 212 5.02 -5.78 -15.44
C THR A 212 3.65 -5.10 -15.64
N PRO A 213 3.15 -4.99 -16.88
CA PRO A 213 1.80 -4.45 -17.14
C PRO A 213 0.68 -5.16 -16.36
N SER A 214 0.82 -6.48 -16.14
CA SER A 214 -0.14 -7.28 -15.37
C SER A 214 -0.10 -6.92 -13.88
N GLN A 215 1.08 -6.73 -13.30
CA GLN A 215 1.25 -6.30 -11.91
C GLN A 215 0.71 -4.88 -11.71
N MET A 216 1.00 -3.97 -12.64
CA MET A 216 0.48 -2.60 -12.64
C MET A 216 -1.06 -2.57 -12.71
N ALA A 217 -1.68 -3.42 -13.53
CA ALA A 217 -3.14 -3.55 -13.60
C ALA A 217 -3.72 -4.03 -12.26
N LYS A 218 -3.09 -5.03 -11.62
CA LYS A 218 -3.48 -5.51 -10.28
C LYS A 218 -3.34 -4.42 -9.22
N LEU A 219 -2.23 -3.66 -9.22
CA LEU A 219 -2.04 -2.53 -8.31
C LEU A 219 -3.21 -1.55 -8.47
N LYS A 220 -3.46 -1.05 -9.69
CA LYS A 220 -4.54 -0.09 -9.98
C LYS A 220 -5.91 -0.60 -9.54
N GLN A 221 -6.21 -1.88 -9.75
CA GLN A 221 -7.46 -2.49 -9.31
C GLN A 221 -7.60 -2.51 -7.78
N ASN A 222 -6.50 -2.65 -7.04
CA ASN A 222 -6.53 -2.72 -5.58
C ASN A 222 -6.46 -1.34 -4.92
N LEU A 223 -5.95 -0.31 -5.61
CA LEU A 223 -5.89 1.06 -5.07
C LEU A 223 -7.28 1.65 -4.79
N SER A 224 -8.30 1.29 -5.56
CA SER A 224 -9.68 1.77 -5.37
C SER A 224 -10.49 0.96 -4.35
N LYS A 225 -9.96 -0.14 -3.83
CA LYS A 225 -10.67 -0.95 -2.84
C LYS A 225 -10.59 -0.31 -1.46
N VAL A 226 -11.71 -0.26 -0.77
CA VAL A 226 -11.81 0.12 0.65
C VAL A 226 -11.84 -1.12 1.54
N LYS A 227 -12.38 -2.23 1.02
CA LYS A 227 -12.47 -3.53 1.69
C LYS A 227 -11.87 -4.62 0.82
N VAL A 228 -11.37 -5.65 1.46
CA VAL A 228 -10.81 -6.84 0.82
C VAL A 228 -11.56 -8.06 1.32
N ASN A 229 -12.20 -8.79 0.40
CA ASN A 229 -12.78 -10.07 0.72
C ASN A 229 -11.67 -11.13 0.75
N SER A 230 -11.22 -11.46 1.95
CA SER A 230 -10.09 -12.37 2.17
C SER A 230 -10.34 -13.29 3.35
N ARG A 231 -9.60 -14.39 3.39
CA ARG A 231 -9.63 -15.31 4.53
C ARG A 231 -8.59 -14.90 5.55
N PRO A 232 -8.95 -14.67 6.83
CA PRO A 232 -7.98 -14.43 7.90
C PRO A 232 -6.98 -15.60 8.01
N ILE A 233 -5.80 -15.35 8.55
CA ILE A 233 -4.72 -16.36 8.66
C ILE A 233 -5.21 -17.65 9.33
N PHE A 234 -6.07 -17.54 10.36
CA PHE A 234 -6.65 -18.68 11.07
C PHE A 234 -8.14 -18.89 10.78
N GLY A 235 -8.71 -18.11 9.86
CA GLY A 235 -10.11 -18.19 9.50
C GLY A 235 -10.42 -19.39 8.60
N ARG A 236 -11.62 -19.96 8.72
CA ARG A 236 -12.11 -21.02 7.84
C ARG A 236 -12.93 -20.51 6.66
N THR A 237 -13.47 -19.30 6.79
CA THR A 237 -14.32 -18.62 5.80
C THR A 237 -13.72 -17.30 5.36
N THR A 238 -14.08 -16.83 4.16
CA THR A 238 -13.77 -15.48 3.70
C THR A 238 -14.68 -14.48 4.36
N GLU A 239 -14.14 -13.30 4.69
CA GLU A 239 -14.86 -12.18 5.27
C GLU A 239 -14.42 -10.86 4.64
N ASP A 240 -15.26 -9.85 4.71
CA ASP A 240 -14.91 -8.49 4.30
C ASP A 240 -14.05 -7.84 5.39
N ARG A 241 -12.78 -7.64 5.08
CA ARG A 241 -11.81 -7.01 5.98
C ARG A 241 -11.51 -5.59 5.52
N PRO A 242 -11.32 -4.65 6.45
CA PRO A 242 -10.90 -3.31 6.08
C PRO A 242 -9.52 -3.34 5.42
N ARG A 243 -9.33 -2.47 4.42
CA ARG A 243 -8.01 -2.18 3.91
C ARG A 243 -7.42 -1.06 4.75
N TYR A 244 -6.26 -1.29 5.36
CA TYR A 244 -5.50 -0.28 6.10
C TYR A 244 -4.37 0.33 5.26
N SER A 245 -3.86 -0.42 4.28
CA SER A 245 -2.65 -0.05 3.56
C SER A 245 -2.85 1.11 2.60
N SER A 246 -1.92 2.05 2.65
CA SER A 246 -1.62 2.98 1.57
C SER A 246 -0.31 2.57 0.90
N PHE A 247 -0.05 3.10 -0.31
CA PHE A 247 1.12 2.75 -1.07
C PHE A 247 2.01 3.97 -1.31
N ILE A 248 3.31 3.72 -1.30
CA ILE A 248 4.37 4.61 -1.76
C ILE A 248 5.31 3.79 -2.63
N ALA A 249 6.06 4.41 -3.52
CA ALA A 249 6.97 3.69 -4.40
C ALA A 249 8.32 4.39 -4.51
N THR A 250 9.36 3.62 -4.83
CA THR A 250 10.70 4.11 -5.07
C THR A 250 11.23 3.59 -6.39
N THR A 251 12.03 4.40 -7.10
CA THR A 251 12.71 3.99 -8.33
C THR A 251 13.93 4.85 -8.60
N ASN A 252 14.91 4.28 -9.32
CA ASN A 252 16.04 5.02 -9.86
C ASN A 252 15.82 5.44 -11.33
N GLU A 253 14.75 4.91 -11.95
CA GLU A 253 14.40 5.23 -13.35
C GLU A 253 13.64 6.57 -13.40
N ARG A 254 14.14 7.50 -14.19
CA ARG A 254 13.56 8.83 -14.32
C ARG A 254 12.17 8.81 -15.01
N HIS A 255 11.95 7.86 -15.91
CA HIS A 255 10.70 7.74 -16.68
C HIS A 255 10.01 6.40 -16.37
N PRO A 256 9.48 6.21 -15.15
CA PRO A 256 8.95 4.91 -14.72
C PRO A 256 7.54 4.60 -15.23
N LEU A 257 6.81 5.60 -15.77
CA LEU A 257 5.41 5.45 -16.14
C LEU A 257 5.26 4.98 -17.58
N CYS A 258 4.44 3.93 -17.78
CA CYS A 258 4.20 3.33 -19.11
C CYS A 258 2.77 3.53 -19.62
N ASP A 259 1.82 3.98 -18.79
CA ASP A 259 0.41 4.13 -19.14
C ASP A 259 -0.06 5.56 -18.92
N PRO A 260 -0.24 6.35 -20.00
CA PRO A 260 -0.66 7.75 -19.90
C PRO A 260 -2.01 7.92 -19.19
N THR A 261 -2.97 7.02 -19.47
CA THR A 261 -4.33 7.15 -18.95
C THR A 261 -4.46 6.79 -17.48
N GLY A 262 -3.58 5.93 -16.99
CA GLY A 262 -3.54 5.50 -15.60
C GLY A 262 -2.58 6.29 -14.72
N SER A 263 -1.83 7.23 -15.30
CA SER A 263 -0.77 7.98 -14.60
C SER A 263 -1.30 8.91 -13.51
N ARG A 264 -2.56 9.34 -13.58
CA ARG A 264 -3.23 10.17 -12.56
C ARG A 264 -3.18 9.62 -11.12
N ARG A 265 -2.86 8.33 -10.96
CA ARG A 265 -2.72 7.66 -9.66
C ARG A 265 -1.31 7.78 -9.06
N PHE A 266 -0.36 8.37 -9.76
CA PHE A 266 1.03 8.43 -9.33
C PHE A 266 1.46 9.87 -9.11
N LEU A 267 1.94 10.17 -7.89
CA LEU A 267 2.53 11.47 -7.56
C LEU A 267 4.05 11.36 -7.72
N CYS A 268 4.55 11.63 -8.94
CA CYS A 268 5.97 11.53 -9.24
C CYS A 268 6.74 12.70 -8.64
N ILE A 269 7.76 12.39 -7.85
CA ILE A 269 8.62 13.35 -7.14
C ILE A 269 10.06 13.02 -7.49
N GLU A 270 10.69 13.87 -8.29
CA GLU A 270 12.09 13.72 -8.67
C GLU A 270 12.99 14.39 -7.62
N ILE A 271 13.90 13.62 -7.04
CA ILE A 271 14.98 14.12 -6.21
C ILE A 271 16.11 14.53 -7.15
N PRO A 272 16.53 15.81 -7.16
CA PRO A 272 17.60 16.28 -8.04
C PRO A 272 18.89 15.48 -7.86
N SER A 273 19.64 15.31 -8.96
CA SER A 273 20.92 14.61 -8.94
C SER A 273 21.89 15.24 -7.95
N GLY A 274 22.53 14.42 -7.14
CA GLY A 274 23.47 14.84 -6.10
C GLY A 274 22.82 15.40 -4.83
N GLU A 275 21.49 15.46 -4.75
CA GLU A 275 20.77 15.84 -3.54
C GLU A 275 20.30 14.61 -2.74
N PHE A 276 20.15 14.79 -1.43
CA PHE A 276 19.76 13.73 -0.50
C PHE A 276 18.52 14.15 0.28
N ILE A 277 17.63 13.18 0.51
CA ILE A 277 16.48 13.38 1.38
C ILE A 277 16.96 13.52 2.82
N ASP A 278 16.47 14.53 3.54
CA ASP A 278 16.80 14.73 4.95
C ASP A 278 16.16 13.62 5.81
N ASN A 279 16.93 12.60 6.08
CA ASN A 279 16.57 11.51 6.97
C ASN A 279 17.18 11.64 8.39
N GLU A 280 17.98 12.67 8.64
CA GLU A 280 18.67 12.87 9.92
C GLU A 280 17.81 13.67 10.90
N SER A 281 17.16 14.74 10.43
CA SER A 281 16.35 15.60 11.30
C SER A 281 15.22 14.80 11.98
N PRO A 282 14.94 15.05 13.27
CA PRO A 282 13.87 14.36 14.00
C PRO A 282 12.49 14.69 13.41
N ILE A 283 11.57 13.74 13.47
CA ILE A 283 10.15 13.94 13.14
C ILE A 283 9.39 13.90 14.46
N ASP A 284 8.64 14.96 14.75
CA ASP A 284 7.66 14.94 15.84
C ASP A 284 6.40 14.20 15.36
N TYR A 285 6.39 12.90 15.54
CA TYR A 285 5.29 12.05 15.09
C TYR A 285 3.98 12.34 15.83
N ALA A 286 4.05 12.68 17.13
CA ALA A 286 2.86 12.99 17.89
C ALA A 286 2.17 14.22 17.29
N GLN A 287 2.91 15.29 17.03
CA GLN A 287 2.37 16.51 16.46
C GLN A 287 1.99 16.36 14.98
N LEU A 288 2.76 15.59 14.20
CA LEU A 288 2.44 15.29 12.80
C LEU A 288 1.06 14.63 12.68
N TYR A 289 0.81 13.57 13.45
CA TYR A 289 -0.45 12.85 13.40
C TYR A 289 -1.58 13.60 14.11
N ALA A 290 -1.30 14.36 15.17
CA ALA A 290 -2.27 15.24 15.81
C ALA A 290 -2.77 16.32 14.83
N GLN A 291 -1.88 16.90 14.00
CA GLN A 291 -2.28 17.81 12.92
C GLN A 291 -3.21 17.13 11.92
N ILE A 292 -2.89 15.91 11.47
CA ILE A 292 -3.72 15.18 10.51
C ILE A 292 -5.09 14.86 11.10
N LEU A 293 -5.15 14.41 12.36
CA LEU A 293 -6.43 14.17 13.05
C LEU A 293 -7.25 15.44 13.17
N HIS A 294 -6.63 16.55 13.55
CA HIS A 294 -7.29 17.85 13.60
C HIS A 294 -7.84 18.24 12.23
N GLU A 295 -7.04 18.17 11.18
CA GLU A 295 -7.50 18.46 9.82
C GLU A 295 -8.68 17.58 9.39
N LEU A 296 -8.62 16.27 9.66
CA LEU A 296 -9.70 15.33 9.33
C LEU A 296 -10.98 15.59 10.15
N SER A 297 -10.88 16.18 11.34
CA SER A 297 -12.03 16.56 12.16
C SER A 297 -12.77 17.80 11.65
N LEU A 298 -12.14 18.63 10.80
CA LEU A 298 -12.73 19.86 10.28
C LEU A 298 -13.76 19.53 9.19
N LEU A 299 -14.93 20.14 9.30
CA LEU A 299 -16.00 19.97 8.32
C LEU A 299 -15.53 20.43 6.92
N GLY A 300 -15.69 19.57 5.92
CA GLY A 300 -15.33 19.85 4.54
C GLY A 300 -13.87 19.56 4.16
N THR A 301 -13.02 19.11 5.10
CA THR A 301 -11.67 18.69 4.75
C THR A 301 -11.72 17.41 3.93
N ARG A 302 -11.11 17.46 2.73
CA ARG A 302 -11.03 16.32 1.82
C ARG A 302 -9.75 15.52 2.08
N TYR A 303 -9.87 14.21 1.92
CA TYR A 303 -8.77 13.25 1.91
C TYR A 303 -8.77 12.39 0.63
N TRP A 304 -9.46 12.84 -0.41
CA TRP A 304 -9.46 12.27 -1.75
C TRP A 304 -9.18 13.35 -2.78
N PHE A 305 -8.72 12.94 -3.96
CA PHE A 305 -8.45 13.83 -5.09
C PHE A 305 -9.71 14.12 -5.88
N THR A 306 -9.89 15.37 -6.32
CA THR A 306 -10.92 15.74 -7.28
C THR A 306 -10.49 15.38 -8.70
N ARG A 307 -11.46 15.36 -9.62
CA ARG A 307 -11.17 15.08 -11.03
C ARG A 307 -10.20 16.10 -11.65
N ASP A 308 -10.28 17.36 -11.26
CA ASP A 308 -9.38 18.41 -11.75
C ASP A 308 -7.95 18.20 -11.23
N GLU A 309 -7.79 17.82 -9.96
CA GLU A 309 -6.50 17.46 -9.38
C GLU A 309 -5.93 16.20 -10.05
N GLU A 310 -6.75 15.17 -10.32
CA GLU A 310 -6.33 13.98 -11.07
C GLU A 310 -5.84 14.34 -12.49
N ASN A 311 -6.56 15.21 -13.21
CA ASN A 311 -6.16 15.68 -14.52
C ASN A 311 -4.82 16.44 -14.44
N ARG A 312 -4.68 17.30 -13.43
CA ARG A 312 -3.42 18.05 -13.21
C ARG A 312 -2.25 17.14 -12.89
N ILE A 313 -2.45 16.13 -12.05
CA ILE A 313 -1.44 15.10 -11.79
C ILE A 313 -1.03 14.38 -13.07
N GLN A 314 -1.99 14.04 -13.93
CA GLN A 314 -1.72 13.40 -15.22
C GLN A 314 -0.88 14.30 -16.15
N GLU A 315 -1.14 15.61 -16.17
CA GLU A 315 -0.35 16.57 -16.93
C GLU A 315 1.11 16.63 -16.43
N LEU A 316 1.30 16.75 -15.09
CA LEU A 316 2.60 16.76 -14.45
C LEU A 316 3.39 15.47 -14.75
N ASN A 317 2.71 14.34 -14.77
CA ASN A 317 3.31 13.04 -15.05
C ASN A 317 3.76 12.83 -16.50
N SER A 318 3.41 13.74 -17.43
CA SER A 318 3.91 13.69 -18.80
C SER A 318 5.44 13.71 -18.87
N ALA A 319 6.10 14.41 -17.94
CA ALA A 319 7.55 14.48 -17.83
C ALA A 319 8.20 13.16 -17.38
N PHE A 320 7.43 12.25 -16.78
CA PHE A 320 7.90 10.96 -16.22
C PHE A 320 7.42 9.75 -17.02
N MET A 321 6.81 9.99 -18.18
CA MET A 321 6.39 8.91 -19.08
C MET A 321 7.61 8.28 -19.75
N LYS A 322 7.64 6.94 -19.74
CA LYS A 322 8.64 6.18 -20.47
C LYS A 322 8.53 6.49 -21.95
N THR A 323 9.55 7.12 -22.50
CA THR A 323 9.69 7.29 -23.95
C THR A 323 10.10 5.92 -24.48
N ASP A 324 9.22 5.24 -25.22
CA ASP A 324 9.62 4.02 -25.92
C ASP A 324 10.72 4.43 -26.93
N ASP A 325 11.79 3.64 -27.07
CA ASP A 325 12.82 3.89 -28.12
C ASP A 325 12.19 4.11 -29.48
N ILE A 326 11.01 3.51 -29.70
CA ILE A 326 10.24 3.65 -30.92
C ILE A 326 9.69 5.07 -31.10
N ASP A 327 9.34 5.81 -30.02
CA ASP A 327 8.83 7.17 -30.11
C ASP A 327 9.95 8.11 -30.59
N MET A 328 11.16 7.95 -30.06
CA MET A 328 12.34 8.68 -30.50
C MET A 328 12.73 8.33 -31.94
N MET A 329 12.65 7.05 -32.29
CA MET A 329 12.91 6.58 -33.65
C MET A 329 11.89 7.15 -34.67
N ILE A 330 10.62 7.24 -34.28
CA ILE A 330 9.58 7.88 -35.09
C ILE A 330 9.87 9.38 -35.23
N ALA A 331 10.12 10.09 -34.12
CA ALA A 331 10.36 11.53 -34.12
C ALA A 331 11.61 11.92 -34.92
N SER A 332 12.63 11.05 -34.96
CA SER A 332 13.84 11.27 -35.78
C SER A 332 13.68 10.89 -37.24
N SER A 333 12.73 9.98 -37.58
CA SER A 333 12.52 9.49 -38.95
C SER A 333 11.39 10.21 -39.67
N PHE A 334 10.47 10.83 -38.95
CA PHE A 334 9.27 11.43 -39.54
C PHE A 334 8.93 12.78 -38.92
N ASP A 335 8.34 13.66 -39.69
CA ASP A 335 7.60 14.82 -39.26
C ASP A 335 6.11 14.46 -39.19
N LEU A 336 5.46 14.82 -38.06
CA LEU A 336 4.04 14.60 -37.83
C LEU A 336 3.26 15.76 -38.49
N GLU A 337 2.49 15.47 -39.49
CA GLU A 337 1.82 16.51 -40.27
C GLU A 337 0.34 16.65 -39.92
N ASN A 338 -0.13 17.88 -39.94
CA ASN A 338 -1.52 18.21 -39.62
C ASN A 338 -2.40 18.43 -40.87
N SER A 339 -1.79 18.55 -42.06
CA SER A 339 -2.50 18.75 -43.30
C SER A 339 -2.00 17.82 -44.43
N GLU A 340 -2.89 17.39 -45.29
CA GLU A 340 -2.57 16.53 -46.46
C GLU A 340 -1.69 17.21 -47.51
N SER A 341 -1.59 18.53 -47.44
CA SER A 341 -0.70 19.30 -48.35
C SER A 341 0.78 19.23 -47.94
N GLN A 342 1.05 18.80 -46.72
CA GLN A 342 2.39 18.74 -46.13
C GLN A 342 2.89 17.32 -45.93
N GLY A 343 1.98 16.33 -45.82
CA GLY A 343 2.32 14.94 -45.58
C GLY A 343 1.64 13.96 -46.50
N GLN A 344 2.08 12.72 -46.45
CA GLN A 344 1.44 11.60 -47.18
C GLN A 344 0.86 10.60 -46.20
N TRP A 345 -0.24 9.94 -46.59
CA TRP A 345 -0.82 8.86 -45.86
C TRP A 345 0.01 7.59 -46.04
N MET A 346 0.58 7.10 -44.92
CA MET A 346 1.43 5.90 -44.86
C MET A 346 0.72 4.82 -44.04
N SER A 347 0.68 3.60 -44.58
CA SER A 347 0.21 2.45 -43.83
C SER A 347 1.19 2.08 -42.71
N GLY A 348 0.72 1.39 -41.66
CA GLY A 348 1.59 0.92 -40.58
C GLY A 348 2.77 0.05 -41.09
N ASN A 349 2.59 -0.68 -42.22
CA ASN A 349 3.68 -1.47 -42.79
C ASN A 349 4.75 -0.58 -43.47
N GLU A 350 4.34 0.48 -44.14
CA GLU A 350 5.28 1.43 -44.75
C GLU A 350 6.11 2.14 -43.69
N VAL A 351 5.48 2.57 -42.60
CA VAL A 351 6.20 3.19 -41.47
C VAL A 351 7.18 2.21 -40.85
N VAL A 352 6.78 0.95 -40.58
CA VAL A 352 7.67 -0.12 -40.12
C VAL A 352 8.86 -0.31 -41.02
N ASN A 353 8.64 -0.34 -42.35
CA ASN A 353 9.72 -0.53 -43.33
C ASN A 353 10.73 0.62 -43.32
N VAL A 354 10.28 1.86 -43.14
CA VAL A 354 11.20 3.02 -42.98
C VAL A 354 12.01 2.91 -41.71
N LEU A 355 11.36 2.58 -40.58
CA LEU A 355 12.07 2.41 -39.31
C LEU A 355 13.08 1.27 -39.39
N CYS A 356 12.73 0.10 -39.97
CA CYS A 356 13.68 -1.01 -40.09
C CYS A 356 14.84 -0.73 -41.05
N ARG A 357 14.70 0.23 -41.98
CA ARG A 357 15.82 0.70 -42.82
C ARG A 357 16.76 1.60 -42.03
N ASN A 358 16.20 2.49 -41.21
CA ASN A 358 16.97 3.45 -40.42
C ASN A 358 17.63 2.80 -39.18
N TYR A 359 17.02 1.74 -38.64
CA TYR A 359 17.44 1.09 -37.41
C TYR A 359 17.51 -0.42 -37.60
N SER A 360 18.71 -0.93 -37.89
CA SER A 360 18.97 -2.35 -38.23
C SER A 360 18.64 -3.34 -37.11
N GLN A 361 18.57 -2.87 -35.84
CA GLN A 361 18.18 -3.69 -34.69
C GLN A 361 16.67 -3.99 -34.64
N LEU A 362 15.83 -3.27 -35.38
CA LEU A 362 14.39 -3.53 -35.44
C LEU A 362 14.05 -4.72 -36.33
N LYS A 363 13.16 -5.57 -35.83
CA LYS A 363 12.58 -6.67 -36.64
C LYS A 363 11.10 -6.35 -36.95
N ALA A 364 10.72 -6.48 -38.21
CA ALA A 364 9.34 -6.24 -38.66
C ALA A 364 8.41 -7.38 -38.21
N ASP A 365 8.02 -7.39 -36.95
CA ASP A 365 7.09 -8.34 -36.36
C ASP A 365 5.75 -7.70 -35.95
N SER A 366 4.81 -8.51 -35.47
CA SER A 366 3.50 -8.03 -35.00
C SER A 366 3.62 -7.18 -33.73
N GLY A 367 4.63 -7.44 -32.89
CA GLY A 367 4.91 -6.67 -31.68
C GLY A 367 5.36 -5.24 -32.01
N LEU A 368 6.25 -5.07 -33.00
CA LEU A 368 6.68 -3.75 -33.50
C LEU A 368 5.50 -2.95 -34.07
N LYS A 369 4.61 -3.59 -34.87
CA LYS A 369 3.43 -2.92 -35.38
C LYS A 369 2.48 -2.43 -34.30
N LEU A 370 2.27 -3.22 -33.27
CA LEU A 370 1.43 -2.84 -32.12
C LEU A 370 2.03 -1.65 -31.35
N ARG A 371 3.34 -1.68 -31.08
CA ARG A 371 4.06 -0.58 -30.41
C ARG A 371 4.03 0.68 -31.26
N LEU A 372 4.30 0.56 -32.55
CA LEU A 372 4.23 1.67 -33.51
C LEU A 372 2.86 2.36 -33.47
N GLY A 373 1.76 1.57 -33.55
CA GLY A 373 0.41 2.13 -33.50
C GLY A 373 0.08 2.87 -32.21
N LYS A 374 0.63 2.42 -31.07
CA LYS A 374 0.52 3.12 -29.77
C LYS A 374 1.36 4.41 -29.78
N ALA A 375 2.60 4.33 -30.24
CA ALA A 375 3.56 5.43 -30.29
C ALA A 375 3.04 6.59 -31.18
N LEU A 376 2.60 6.30 -32.39
CA LEU A 376 2.04 7.31 -33.31
C LEU A 376 0.78 7.99 -32.76
N ARG A 377 -0.05 7.25 -32.03
CA ARG A 377 -1.22 7.82 -31.34
C ARG A 377 -0.80 8.71 -30.18
N TYR A 378 0.20 8.26 -29.39
CA TYR A 378 0.74 9.03 -28.28
C TYR A 378 1.38 10.35 -28.74
N LEU A 379 2.12 10.31 -29.85
CA LEU A 379 2.72 11.47 -30.48
C LEU A 379 1.68 12.39 -31.17
N GLY A 380 0.40 12.07 -31.13
CA GLY A 380 -0.66 12.88 -31.69
C GLY A 380 -0.76 12.82 -33.23
N CYS A 381 -0.18 11.79 -33.86
CA CYS A 381 -0.21 11.63 -35.28
C CYS A 381 -1.65 11.49 -35.83
N LYS A 382 -2.00 12.28 -36.83
CA LYS A 382 -3.29 12.19 -37.52
C LYS A 382 -3.43 10.83 -38.20
N ALA A 383 -4.52 10.13 -37.94
CA ALA A 383 -4.75 8.78 -38.46
C ALA A 383 -6.13 8.63 -39.05
N LYS A 384 -6.25 7.78 -40.07
CA LYS A 384 -7.54 7.38 -40.67
C LYS A 384 -7.62 5.87 -40.85
N HIS A 385 -8.81 5.32 -40.81
CA HIS A 385 -9.05 3.90 -41.06
C HIS A 385 -9.49 3.71 -42.52
N THR A 386 -8.78 2.86 -43.25
CA THR A 386 -9.07 2.54 -44.65
C THR A 386 -9.36 1.04 -44.79
N LYS A 387 -9.82 0.61 -45.99
CA LYS A 387 -9.99 -0.83 -46.28
C LYS A 387 -8.68 -1.65 -46.19
N ARG A 388 -7.53 -0.96 -46.21
CA ARG A 388 -6.19 -1.56 -46.09
C ARG A 388 -5.65 -1.53 -44.65
N GLY A 389 -6.43 -1.02 -43.69
CA GLY A 389 -6.05 -0.84 -42.27
C GLY A 389 -5.85 0.61 -41.88
N GLN A 390 -5.12 0.84 -40.81
CA GLN A 390 -4.86 2.17 -40.29
C GLN A 390 -3.72 2.84 -41.06
N GLU A 391 -3.92 4.08 -41.52
CA GLU A 391 -2.94 4.94 -42.16
C GLU A 391 -2.68 6.18 -41.32
N TYR A 392 -1.45 6.70 -41.39
CA TYR A 392 -0.93 7.80 -40.60
C TYR A 392 -0.40 8.90 -41.52
N LEU A 393 -0.64 10.17 -41.16
CA LEU A 393 -0.22 11.32 -41.97
C LEU A 393 1.18 11.76 -41.51
N LEU A 394 2.19 11.48 -42.31
CA LEU A 394 3.60 11.65 -41.98
C LEU A 394 4.41 12.17 -43.16
N THR A 395 5.52 12.86 -42.88
CA THR A 395 6.56 13.15 -43.88
C THR A 395 7.86 12.50 -43.42
N THR A 396 8.51 11.74 -44.31
CA THR A 396 9.79 11.10 -44.01
C THR A 396 10.89 12.15 -44.00
N ARG A 397 11.63 12.23 -42.90
CA ARG A 397 12.86 13.04 -42.78
C ARG A 397 13.94 12.42 -43.67
N LYS A 398 14.69 13.25 -44.40
CA LYS A 398 15.81 12.82 -45.23
C LYS A 398 17.08 12.63 -44.41
#